data_fe6074926abd04fc4d3d8098c398a5a7
#
_entry.id   fe6074926abd04fc4d3d8098c398a5a7
#
_cell.length_a   1.000
_cell.length_b   1.000
_cell.length_c   1.000
_cell.angle_alpha   90.00
_cell.angle_beta   90.00
_cell.angle_gamma   90.00
#
_symmetry.space_group_name_H-M   'P 1'
#
loop_
_entity.id
_entity.type
_entity.pdbx_description
1 polymer ?
#
loop_
_entity_poly.entity_id
_entity_poly.type
_entity_poly.pdbx_seq_one_letter_code
_entity_poly.pdbx_strand_id
1 'polypeptide(L)'
;MAIELERRPGHVVAHASLLFARDDARAVRELLEGDARTRVTLDLQETRGSEPIALAVLADVIRELPARIEVVGLCWDQRRLLAYFGVPDLRADGDADERAEKE
;
A
#
# COMPACT_ATOMS: atom_id res chain seq x y z
N MET A 1 -11.36 6.86 -11.29
CA MET A 1 -10.32 6.33 -10.45
C MET A 1 -10.86 6.01 -9.08
N ALA A 2 -10.45 4.93 -8.52
CA ALA A 2 -11.11 4.41 -7.34
C ALA A 2 -10.38 4.74 -6.04
N ILE A 3 -9.54 5.73 -6.03
CA ILE A 3 -8.83 6.14 -4.83
C ILE A 3 -9.36 7.47 -4.34
N GLU A 4 -9.68 7.53 -3.06
CA GLU A 4 -10.03 8.77 -2.40
C GLU A 4 -8.87 9.24 -1.57
N LEU A 5 -8.56 10.51 -1.66
CA LEU A 5 -7.43 11.09 -0.95
C LEU A 5 -7.88 11.94 0.21
N GLU A 6 -7.26 11.71 1.36
CA GLU A 6 -7.45 12.52 2.54
C GLU A 6 -6.14 13.24 2.79
N ARG A 7 -6.12 14.55 2.56
CA ARG A 7 -4.88 15.29 2.62
C ARG A 7 -4.70 15.98 3.96
N ARG A 8 -3.50 15.86 4.50
CA ARG A 8 -3.09 16.52 5.73
C ARG A 8 -1.72 17.11 5.50
N PRO A 9 -1.27 18.07 6.33
CA PRO A 9 0.07 18.64 6.15
C PRO A 9 1.14 17.55 6.15
N GLY A 10 1.85 17.43 5.05
CA GLY A 10 2.94 16.47 4.90
C GLY A 10 2.52 15.01 4.82
N HIS A 11 1.21 14.72 4.75
CA HIS A 11 0.74 13.36 4.81
C HIS A 11 -0.54 13.21 3.98
N VAL A 12 -0.61 12.17 3.18
CA VAL A 12 -1.82 11.86 2.41
C VAL A 12 -2.23 10.43 2.74
N VAL A 13 -3.50 10.25 3.05
CA VAL A 13 -4.06 8.91 3.20
C VAL A 13 -4.83 8.61 1.92
N ALA A 14 -4.45 7.54 1.25
CA ALA A 14 -5.10 7.12 0.01
C ALA A 14 -5.95 5.89 0.32
N HIS A 15 -7.26 6.04 0.17
CA HIS A 15 -8.20 4.96 0.46
C HIS A 15 -8.58 4.28 -0.85
N ALA A 16 -8.18 3.04 -1.02
CA ALA A 16 -8.56 2.27 -2.19
C ALA A 16 -9.94 1.67 -1.99
N SER A 17 -10.66 1.49 -3.08
CA SER A 17 -12.00 0.92 -3.01
C SER A 17 -11.94 -0.58 -3.27
N LEU A 18 -12.98 -1.15 -3.86
CA LEU A 18 -13.15 -2.60 -3.91
C LEU A 18 -12.05 -3.32 -4.68
N LEU A 19 -11.52 -2.70 -5.73
CA LEU A 19 -10.45 -3.30 -6.51
C LEU A 19 -9.25 -2.37 -6.52
N PHE A 20 -8.11 -2.89 -6.11
CA PHE A 20 -6.85 -2.15 -6.20
C PHE A 20 -6.23 -2.47 -7.55
N ALA A 21 -6.30 -1.53 -8.47
CA ALA A 21 -5.88 -1.72 -9.84
C ALA A 21 -4.56 -1.00 -10.11
N ARG A 22 -3.98 -1.29 -11.27
CA ARG A 22 -2.71 -0.69 -11.66
C ARG A 22 -2.74 0.83 -11.58
N ASP A 23 -3.83 1.44 -12.05
CA ASP A 23 -3.91 2.90 -12.04
C ASP A 23 -3.93 3.46 -10.63
N ASP A 24 -4.47 2.70 -9.68
CA ASP A 24 -4.45 3.11 -8.27
C ASP A 24 -3.02 3.10 -7.73
N ALA A 25 -2.27 2.06 -8.06
CA ALA A 25 -0.87 1.98 -7.62
C ALA A 25 -0.04 3.10 -8.25
N ARG A 26 -0.32 3.42 -9.50
CA ARG A 26 0.37 4.53 -10.17
C ARG A 26 0.04 5.86 -9.54
N ALA A 27 -1.21 6.05 -9.13
CA ALA A 27 -1.61 7.27 -8.45
C ALA A 27 -0.83 7.46 -7.15
N VAL A 28 -0.62 6.38 -6.41
CA VAL A 28 0.19 6.45 -5.19
C VAL A 28 1.62 6.85 -5.53
N ARG A 29 2.19 6.27 -6.57
CA ARG A 29 3.54 6.61 -7.00
C ARG A 29 3.63 8.09 -7.36
N GLU A 30 2.65 8.60 -8.07
CA GLU A 30 2.65 10.00 -8.48
C GLU A 30 2.57 10.95 -7.29
N LEU A 31 1.81 10.57 -6.26
CA LEU A 31 1.76 11.38 -5.04
C LEU A 31 3.15 11.50 -4.41
N LEU A 32 3.88 10.41 -4.38
CA LEU A 32 5.20 10.39 -3.77
C LEU A 32 6.22 11.12 -4.62
N GLU A 33 6.11 11.02 -5.94
CA GLU A 33 7.02 11.69 -6.84
C GLU A 33 6.78 13.18 -6.93
N GLY A 34 5.55 13.59 -6.70
CA GLY A 34 5.18 14.99 -6.82
C GLY A 34 5.70 15.89 -5.72
N ASP A 35 5.99 15.32 -4.55
CA ASP A 35 6.48 16.10 -3.41
C ASP A 35 7.36 15.23 -2.55
N ALA A 36 8.64 15.55 -2.52
CA ALA A 36 9.64 14.73 -1.82
C ALA A 36 9.40 14.65 -0.31
N ARG A 37 8.58 15.53 0.24
CA ARG A 37 8.31 15.54 1.68
C ARG A 37 7.04 14.83 2.06
N THR A 38 6.22 14.48 1.09
CA THR A 38 4.92 13.86 1.38
C THR A 38 5.11 12.40 1.77
N ARG A 39 4.42 12.00 2.82
CA ARG A 39 4.31 10.60 3.22
C ARG A 39 2.91 10.13 2.85
N VAL A 40 2.81 8.88 2.46
CA VAL A 40 1.53 8.33 2.03
C VAL A 40 1.21 7.10 2.86
N THR A 41 -0.01 7.04 3.36
CA THR A 41 -0.59 5.82 3.92
C THR A 41 -1.58 5.29 2.90
N LEU A 42 -1.35 4.09 2.41
CA LEU A 42 -2.28 3.43 1.50
C LEU A 42 -3.17 2.51 2.30
N ASP A 43 -4.47 2.80 2.30
CA ASP A 43 -5.44 2.06 3.08
C ASP A 43 -6.19 1.11 2.15
N LEU A 44 -5.99 -0.19 2.36
CA LEU A 44 -6.61 -1.25 1.58
C LEU A 44 -7.69 -1.99 2.38
N GLN A 45 -8.18 -1.40 3.46
CA GLN A 45 -9.12 -2.11 4.33
C GLN A 45 -10.41 -2.49 3.63
N GLU A 46 -10.86 -1.69 2.67
CA GLU A 46 -12.09 -1.99 1.95
C GLU A 46 -11.87 -2.72 0.64
N THR A 47 -10.62 -3.03 0.34
CA THR A 47 -10.31 -3.69 -0.92
C THR A 47 -10.64 -5.16 -0.84
N ARG A 48 -11.37 -5.66 -1.84
CA ARG A 48 -11.75 -7.07 -1.93
C ARG A 48 -10.91 -7.83 -2.93
N GLY A 49 -10.23 -7.14 -3.82
CA GLY A 49 -9.38 -7.76 -4.81
C GLY A 49 -8.29 -6.83 -5.26
N SER A 50 -7.23 -7.40 -5.81
CA SER A 50 -6.09 -6.63 -6.30
C SER A 50 -5.61 -7.24 -7.60
N GLU A 51 -5.33 -6.38 -8.57
CA GLU A 51 -4.65 -6.88 -9.76
C GLU A 51 -3.21 -7.20 -9.42
N PRO A 52 -2.67 -8.33 -9.87
CA PRO A 52 -1.26 -8.64 -9.60
C PRO A 52 -0.30 -7.56 -10.06
N ILE A 53 -0.58 -6.93 -11.21
CA ILE A 53 0.28 -5.85 -11.69
C ILE A 53 0.25 -4.65 -10.74
N ALA A 54 -0.88 -4.39 -10.10
CA ALA A 54 -0.98 -3.30 -9.15
C ALA A 54 -0.07 -3.56 -7.95
N LEU A 55 -0.04 -4.81 -7.48
CA LEU A 55 0.83 -5.16 -6.36
C LEU A 55 2.30 -5.14 -6.76
N ALA A 56 2.61 -5.48 -8.01
CA ALA A 56 3.98 -5.37 -8.49
C ALA A 56 4.45 -3.91 -8.51
N VAL A 57 3.59 -3.01 -8.98
CA VAL A 57 3.93 -1.58 -8.97
C VAL A 57 4.09 -1.09 -7.53
N LEU A 58 3.17 -1.48 -6.66
CA LEU A 58 3.24 -1.10 -5.25
C LEU A 58 4.54 -1.61 -4.60
N ALA A 59 4.94 -2.84 -4.91
CA ALA A 59 6.16 -3.40 -4.38
C ALA A 59 7.37 -2.57 -4.78
N ASP A 60 7.41 -2.11 -6.04
CA ASP A 60 8.49 -1.25 -6.49
C ASP A 60 8.53 0.05 -5.70
N VAL A 61 7.37 0.65 -5.47
CA VAL A 61 7.28 1.89 -4.71
C VAL A 61 7.80 1.68 -3.28
N ILE A 62 7.38 0.60 -2.64
CA ILE A 62 7.80 0.30 -1.27
C ILE A 62 9.31 0.10 -1.21
N ARG A 63 9.87 -0.63 -2.19
CA ARG A 63 11.31 -0.87 -2.18
C ARG A 63 12.11 0.41 -2.41
N GLU A 64 11.59 1.31 -3.25
CA GLU A 64 12.28 2.55 -3.56
C GLU A 64 12.15 3.59 -2.47
N LEU A 65 11.00 3.64 -1.80
CA LEU A 65 10.69 4.70 -0.85
C LEU A 65 10.11 4.15 0.44
N PRO A 66 10.79 3.22 1.10
CA PRO A 66 10.19 2.50 2.24
C PRO A 66 9.82 3.39 3.42
N ALA A 67 10.53 4.51 3.59
CA ALA A 67 10.27 5.39 4.71
C ALA A 67 9.13 6.36 4.45
N ARG A 68 8.62 6.41 3.23
CA ARG A 68 7.62 7.39 2.85
C ARG A 68 6.25 6.79 2.60
N ILE A 69 6.15 5.47 2.57
CA ILE A 69 4.88 4.82 2.33
C ILE A 69 4.59 3.80 3.41
N GLU A 70 3.36 3.80 3.87
CA GLU A 70 2.85 2.81 4.82
C GLU A 70 1.62 2.20 4.20
N VAL A 71 1.45 0.89 4.31
CA VAL A 71 0.29 0.20 3.75
C VAL A 71 -0.44 -0.48 4.90
N VAL A 72 -1.73 -0.20 5.02
CA VAL A 72 -2.55 -0.81 6.05
C VAL A 72 -3.69 -1.59 5.42
N GLY A 73 -4.20 -2.57 6.14
CA GLY A 73 -5.36 -3.34 5.68
C GLY A 73 -5.06 -4.42 4.67
N LEU A 74 -3.80 -4.86 4.58
CA LEU A 74 -3.44 -5.93 3.66
C LEU A 74 -4.03 -7.25 4.11
N CYS A 75 -4.62 -7.98 3.18
CA CYS A 75 -5.02 -9.35 3.46
C CYS A 75 -3.83 -10.28 3.22
N TRP A 76 -4.02 -11.54 3.61
CA TRP A 76 -2.95 -12.53 3.54
C TRP A 76 -2.44 -12.73 2.10
N ASP A 77 -3.36 -12.83 1.14
CA ASP A 77 -2.97 -13.04 -0.25
C ASP A 77 -2.17 -11.87 -0.80
N GLN A 78 -2.56 -10.65 -0.42
CA GLN A 78 -1.82 -9.47 -0.85
C GLN A 78 -0.41 -9.44 -0.27
N ARG A 79 -0.28 -9.81 0.99
CA ARG A 79 1.03 -9.89 1.63
C ARG A 79 1.92 -10.90 0.95
N ARG A 80 1.36 -12.05 0.60
CA ARG A 80 2.13 -13.09 -0.09
C ARG A 80 2.64 -12.61 -1.43
N LEU A 81 1.79 -11.93 -2.20
CA LEU A 81 2.20 -11.43 -3.49
C LEU A 81 3.27 -10.34 -3.34
N LEU A 82 3.12 -9.46 -2.37
CA LEU A 82 4.14 -8.44 -2.14
C LEU A 82 5.46 -9.06 -1.74
N ALA A 83 5.43 -10.11 -0.92
CA ALA A 83 6.65 -10.82 -0.56
C ALA A 83 7.29 -11.45 -1.80
N TYR A 84 6.47 -12.03 -2.66
CA TYR A 84 6.94 -12.61 -3.90
C TYR A 84 7.61 -11.56 -4.78
N PHE A 85 7.10 -10.33 -4.76
CA PHE A 85 7.66 -9.23 -5.54
C PHE A 85 8.79 -8.49 -4.83
N GLY A 86 9.26 -9.01 -3.71
CA GLY A 86 10.46 -8.46 -3.07
C GLY A 86 10.21 -7.62 -1.83
N VAL A 87 9.03 -7.71 -1.23
CA VAL A 87 8.70 -6.96 -0.01
C VAL A 87 8.31 -7.94 1.10
N PRO A 88 9.26 -8.74 1.61
CA PRO A 88 8.90 -9.82 2.54
C PRO A 88 8.57 -9.35 3.95
N ASP A 89 9.08 -8.20 4.36
CA ASP A 89 8.91 -7.76 5.72
C ASP A 89 7.91 -6.66 5.90
N LEU A 90 6.97 -6.57 4.99
CA LEU A 90 5.98 -5.54 5.10
C LEU A 90 5.15 -5.76 6.35
N ARG A 91 5.19 -4.81 7.30
CA ARG A 91 4.38 -4.89 8.47
C ARG A 91 3.30 -3.98 8.31
N ALA A 92 2.29 -4.35 8.02
CA ALA A 92 1.17 -3.53 8.07
C ALA A 92 0.74 -3.50 9.43
N ASP A 93 0.25 -2.53 9.79
CA ASP A 93 -0.39 -2.46 10.99
C ASP A 93 -0.60 -3.73 11.55
N GLY A 94 -0.72 -4.00 12.21
CA GLY A 94 -1.09 -4.99 12.83
C GLY A 94 -0.59 -6.24 12.45
N ASP A 95 0.15 -6.28 12.06
CA ASP A 95 0.50 -7.45 11.82
C ASP A 95 1.04 -8.07 12.78
N ALA A 96 1.07 -7.48 13.25
CA ALA A 96 1.47 -8.00 14.08
C ALA A 96 0.74 -8.94 14.67
N ASP A 97 0.21 -8.76 14.35
CA ASP A 97 -0.42 -9.39 14.84
C ASP A 97 -0.51 -10.48 14.72
N GLU A 98 -0.27 -10.46 14.39
CA GLU A 98 -0.56 -11.23 14.31
C GLU A 98 -0.03 -12.18 14.50
N ARG A 99 0.62 -12.01 14.70
CA ARG A 99 0.91 -12.68 14.93
C ARG A 99 0.91 -13.45 15.43
N ALA A 100 0.61 -13.09 15.53
CA ALA A 100 0.38 -13.45 15.96
C ALA A 100 0.08 -14.51 16.18
N GLU A 101 -0.08 -14.33 15.81
CA GLU A 101 -0.54 -14.91 15.95
C GLU A 101 -0.33 -16.04 16.16
N LYS A 102 -0.08 -16.02 16.11
CA LYS A 102 0.03 -16.64 16.28
C LYS A 102 0.37 -17.50 16.66
N GLU A 103 0.37 -17.11 16.45
CA GLU A 103 0.63 -17.42 16.71
C GLU A 103 0.92 -17.93 16.99
#